data_331f1d34e3e29221d83fa222b79b319d
#
_entry.id   331f1d34e3e29221d83fa222b79b319d
#
_cell.length_a   1.000
_cell.length_b   1.000
_cell.length_c   1.000
_cell.angle_alpha   90.00
_cell.angle_beta   90.00
_cell.angle_gamma   90.00
#
_symmetry.space_group_name_H-M   'P 1'
#
loop_
_entity.id
_entity.type
_entity.pdbx_description
1 polymer ?
#
loop_
_entity_poly.entity_id
_entity_poly.type
_entity_poly.pdbx_seq_one_letter_code
_entity_poly.pdbx_strand_id
1 'polypeptide(L)'
;MKAEGFILLCGCLILGLAGCSCKKSDRQQKILPVEAVDNTVGLNDTLGISLHPESPVYSVRQKQIVFVLSNQSGMDISYGLDYRYTYEDETGIWREISKRPVVFEVEYVLQHGDKQYLYADLYRNLPGRYRFFFDVWRYDRNYTFMTEFCLSESKVAGK
;
A
#
# COMPACT_ATOMS: atom_id res chain seq x y z
N MET A 1 58.21 -19.48 -32.44
CA MET A 1 57.50 -20.19 -31.34
C MET A 1 56.38 -19.28 -30.90
N LYS A 2 55.13 -19.69 -31.16
CA LYS A 2 53.92 -18.90 -30.94
C LYS A 2 53.47 -19.08 -29.49
N ALA A 3 53.19 -17.98 -28.78
CA ALA A 3 52.51 -17.96 -27.48
C ALA A 3 51.03 -17.62 -27.69
N GLU A 4 50.15 -18.56 -27.38
CA GLU A 4 48.71 -18.36 -27.46
C GLU A 4 48.19 -17.77 -26.14
N GLY A 5 47.54 -16.61 -26.23
CA GLY A 5 46.93 -15.96 -25.11
C GLY A 5 45.54 -16.52 -24.82
N PHE A 6 45.34 -16.98 -23.59
CA PHE A 6 44.08 -17.48 -23.07
C PHE A 6 43.25 -16.29 -22.59
N ILE A 7 42.15 -15.96 -23.28
CA ILE A 7 41.20 -14.93 -22.84
C ILE A 7 40.18 -15.59 -21.94
N LEU A 8 40.24 -15.25 -20.64
CA LEU A 8 39.26 -15.66 -19.63
C LEU A 8 38.05 -14.76 -19.72
N LEU A 9 36.94 -15.28 -20.26
CA LEU A 9 35.69 -14.59 -20.36
C LEU A 9 34.99 -14.65 -18.98
N CYS A 10 35.09 -13.54 -18.23
CA CYS A 10 34.40 -13.38 -16.96
C CYS A 10 32.90 -13.02 -17.23
N GLY A 11 32.04 -14.03 -17.20
CA GLY A 11 30.58 -13.83 -17.35
C GLY A 11 30.00 -13.22 -16.09
N CYS A 12 29.76 -11.91 -16.12
CA CYS A 12 28.94 -11.25 -15.07
C CYS A 12 27.47 -11.67 -15.22
N LEU A 13 27.06 -12.57 -14.36
CA LEU A 13 25.65 -12.92 -14.17
C LEU A 13 24.97 -11.75 -13.43
N ILE A 14 24.37 -10.83 -14.20
CA ILE A 14 23.54 -9.76 -13.63
C ILE A 14 22.20 -10.38 -13.25
N LEU A 15 22.04 -10.71 -11.98
CA LEU A 15 20.75 -11.01 -11.37
C LEU A 15 19.92 -9.72 -11.41
N GLY A 16 19.05 -9.62 -12.41
CA GLY A 16 18.09 -8.55 -12.53
C GLY A 16 17.08 -8.61 -11.37
N LEU A 17 17.26 -7.73 -10.39
CA LEU A 17 16.21 -7.41 -9.45
C LEU A 17 15.05 -6.82 -10.27
N ALA A 18 13.98 -7.60 -10.44
CA ALA A 18 12.74 -7.11 -11.00
C ALA A 18 12.10 -6.14 -10.01
N GLY A 19 12.61 -4.91 -9.99
CA GLY A 19 11.95 -3.79 -9.35
C GLY A 19 10.59 -3.59 -10.00
N CYS A 20 9.52 -3.64 -9.23
CA CYS A 20 8.18 -3.35 -9.66
C CYS A 20 8.13 -1.88 -10.11
N SER A 21 8.41 -1.61 -11.39
CA SER A 21 8.38 -0.26 -11.95
C SER A 21 6.95 0.05 -12.36
N CYS A 22 6.23 0.77 -11.51
CA CYS A 22 4.96 1.41 -11.89
C CYS A 22 5.26 2.49 -12.93
N LYS A 23 5.07 2.18 -14.22
CA LYS A 23 5.21 3.17 -15.29
C LYS A 23 4.16 4.25 -15.14
N LYS A 24 4.60 5.51 -15.04
CA LYS A 24 3.73 6.70 -15.03
C LYS A 24 3.05 6.84 -16.40
N SER A 25 1.74 7.03 -16.41
CA SER A 25 0.97 7.30 -17.63
C SER A 25 0.70 8.79 -17.77
N ASP A 26 0.96 9.35 -18.96
CA ASP A 26 0.86 10.78 -19.30
C ASP A 26 -0.58 11.26 -19.56
N ARG A 27 -1.56 10.86 -18.75
CA ARG A 27 -2.89 11.45 -18.86
C ARG A 27 -3.04 12.59 -17.87
N GLN A 28 -2.94 13.83 -18.35
CA GLN A 28 -3.32 15.04 -17.60
C GLN A 28 -4.80 15.01 -17.22
N GLN A 29 -5.09 14.43 -16.06
CA GLN A 29 -6.38 14.62 -15.41
C GLN A 29 -6.26 15.85 -14.52
N LYS A 30 -7.19 16.80 -14.64
CA LYS A 30 -7.23 18.02 -13.83
C LYS A 30 -7.25 17.66 -12.35
N ILE A 31 -6.08 17.68 -11.75
CA ILE A 31 -5.89 17.33 -10.34
C ILE A 31 -6.31 18.55 -9.52
N LEU A 32 -7.31 18.37 -8.67
CA LEU A 32 -7.62 19.35 -7.65
C LEU A 32 -6.37 19.56 -6.78
N PRO A 33 -6.08 20.80 -6.34
CA PRO A 33 -4.95 21.05 -5.45
C PRO A 33 -5.18 20.26 -4.16
N VAL A 34 -4.36 19.26 -3.93
CA VAL A 34 -4.35 18.46 -2.72
C VAL A 34 -3.15 18.90 -1.92
N GLU A 35 -3.37 19.21 -0.65
CA GLU A 35 -2.28 19.59 0.24
C GLU A 35 -1.30 18.43 0.41
N ALA A 36 -0.01 18.77 0.46
CA ALA A 36 1.02 17.81 0.81
C ALA A 36 0.82 17.39 2.28
N VAL A 37 0.91 16.09 2.55
CA VAL A 37 0.76 15.54 3.90
C VAL A 37 2.01 14.82 4.33
N ASP A 38 2.30 14.88 5.62
CA ASP A 38 3.36 14.06 6.21
C ASP A 38 2.87 12.63 6.41
N ASN A 39 3.44 11.71 5.64
CA ASN A 39 3.12 10.29 5.67
C ASN A 39 4.22 9.46 6.34
N THR A 40 5.07 10.07 7.14
CA THR A 40 6.17 9.37 7.81
C THR A 40 5.70 8.55 9.02
N VAL A 41 4.48 8.80 9.50
CA VAL A 41 3.91 8.13 10.67
C VAL A 41 2.95 7.05 10.25
N GLY A 42 3.28 5.81 10.53
CA GLY A 42 2.41 4.65 10.30
C GLY A 42 3.19 3.35 10.43
N LEU A 43 2.50 2.33 10.89
CA LEU A 43 3.01 0.99 11.12
C LEU A 43 2.25 0.02 10.23
N ASN A 44 2.89 -1.01 9.69
CA ASN A 44 2.17 -2.06 8.98
C ASN A 44 2.21 -3.40 9.69
N ASP A 45 3.19 -3.59 10.58
CA ASP A 45 3.38 -4.83 11.34
C ASP A 45 4.07 -4.51 12.67
N THR A 46 3.30 -4.48 13.75
CA THR A 46 3.81 -4.20 15.10
C THR A 46 2.84 -4.66 16.18
N LEU A 47 3.34 -4.85 17.40
CA LEU A 47 2.56 -5.27 18.57
C LEU A 47 1.78 -6.60 18.36
N GLY A 48 2.15 -7.41 17.37
CA GLY A 48 1.39 -8.57 16.94
C GLY A 48 0.14 -8.20 16.13
N ILE A 49 0.03 -6.98 15.64
CA ILE A 49 -1.02 -6.53 14.74
C ILE A 49 -0.38 -6.23 13.39
N SER A 50 -0.97 -6.71 12.30
CA SER A 50 -0.47 -6.45 10.95
C SER A 50 -1.57 -5.97 10.01
N LEU A 51 -1.19 -5.05 9.11
CA LEU A 51 -2.06 -4.51 8.06
C LEU A 51 -1.34 -4.61 6.72
N HIS A 52 -1.88 -5.41 5.79
CA HIS A 52 -1.30 -5.61 4.47
C HIS A 52 -2.37 -5.58 3.37
N PRO A 53 -2.05 -5.11 2.16
CA PRO A 53 -2.94 -5.29 1.02
C PRO A 53 -3.00 -6.80 0.69
N GLU A 54 -4.15 -7.28 0.24
CA GLU A 54 -4.29 -8.66 -0.25
C GLU A 54 -3.37 -8.93 -1.46
N SER A 55 -3.14 -7.90 -2.26
CA SER A 55 -2.16 -7.91 -3.35
C SER A 55 -1.32 -6.63 -3.32
N PRO A 56 0.00 -6.70 -3.58
CA PRO A 56 0.84 -5.50 -3.65
C PRO A 56 0.54 -4.62 -4.86
N VAL A 57 -0.11 -5.17 -5.90
CA VAL A 57 -0.45 -4.47 -7.13
C VAL A 57 -1.89 -4.77 -7.52
N TYR A 58 -2.66 -3.73 -7.79
CA TYR A 58 -4.04 -3.80 -8.27
C TYR A 58 -4.19 -3.13 -9.62
N SER A 59 -5.24 -3.50 -10.36
CA SER A 59 -5.59 -2.82 -11.60
C SER A 59 -6.27 -1.48 -11.31
N VAL A 60 -5.95 -0.45 -12.10
CA VAL A 60 -6.69 0.84 -12.09
C VAL A 60 -8.19 0.70 -12.38
N ARG A 61 -8.63 -0.46 -12.86
CA ARG A 61 -10.04 -0.75 -13.16
C ARG A 61 -10.81 -1.25 -11.95
N GLN A 62 -10.12 -1.62 -10.88
CA GLN A 62 -10.78 -2.02 -9.64
C GLN A 62 -11.44 -0.83 -8.97
N LYS A 63 -12.59 -1.05 -8.39
CA LYS A 63 -13.33 -0.04 -7.63
C LYS A 63 -12.98 -0.08 -6.15
N GLN A 64 -12.55 -1.24 -5.67
CA GLN A 64 -12.21 -1.49 -4.27
C GLN A 64 -10.87 -2.21 -4.17
N ILE A 65 -10.13 -1.89 -3.13
CA ILE A 65 -8.92 -2.59 -2.69
C ILE A 65 -9.26 -3.34 -1.41
N VAL A 66 -8.68 -4.53 -1.26
CA VAL A 66 -8.83 -5.36 -0.06
C VAL A 66 -7.55 -5.31 0.75
N PHE A 67 -7.70 -5.00 2.02
CA PHE A 67 -6.62 -5.08 3.01
C PHE A 67 -6.95 -6.14 4.04
N VAL A 68 -5.93 -6.78 4.58
CA VAL A 68 -6.06 -7.78 5.64
C VAL A 68 -5.50 -7.20 6.92
N LEU A 69 -6.36 -7.01 7.90
CA LEU A 69 -5.99 -6.70 9.28
C LEU A 69 -5.94 -8.01 10.06
N SER A 70 -4.80 -8.33 10.67
CA SER A 70 -4.62 -9.55 11.47
C SER A 70 -4.26 -9.17 12.90
N ASN A 71 -4.85 -9.83 13.87
CA ASN A 71 -4.61 -9.61 15.29
C ASN A 71 -3.97 -10.82 15.96
N GLN A 72 -2.67 -10.75 16.22
CA GLN A 72 -1.89 -11.73 16.99
C GLN A 72 -1.33 -11.09 18.27
N SER A 73 -1.95 -10.01 18.77
CA SER A 73 -1.43 -9.18 19.86
C SER A 73 -1.59 -9.78 21.27
N GLY A 74 -2.25 -10.92 21.38
CA GLY A 74 -2.56 -11.55 22.67
C GLY A 74 -3.83 -11.01 23.34
N MET A 75 -4.56 -10.07 22.71
CA MET A 75 -5.79 -9.47 23.22
C MET A 75 -6.67 -8.97 22.09
N ASP A 76 -7.91 -8.64 22.39
CA ASP A 76 -8.84 -8.03 21.46
C ASP A 76 -8.41 -6.59 21.15
N ILE A 77 -8.67 -6.15 19.92
CA ILE A 77 -8.47 -4.77 19.46
C ILE A 77 -9.76 -4.25 18.89
N SER A 78 -9.94 -2.91 18.91
CA SER A 78 -11.08 -2.30 18.25
C SER A 78 -10.64 -1.44 17.07
N TYR A 79 -11.55 -1.22 16.11
CA TYR A 79 -11.34 -0.41 14.93
C TYR A 79 -12.66 0.17 14.41
N GLY A 80 -12.55 1.29 13.69
CA GLY A 80 -13.66 1.88 12.95
C GLY A 80 -13.64 1.48 11.48
N LEU A 81 -14.46 2.13 10.66
CA LEU A 81 -14.43 1.98 9.20
C LEU A 81 -13.71 3.12 8.50
N ASP A 82 -13.18 4.08 9.26
CA ASP A 82 -12.49 5.22 8.69
C ASP A 82 -11.10 4.84 8.22
N TYR A 83 -10.79 5.28 7.02
CA TYR A 83 -9.48 5.12 6.42
C TYR A 83 -9.15 6.34 5.56
N ARG A 84 -7.87 6.52 5.26
CA ARG A 84 -7.42 7.54 4.33
C ARG A 84 -6.40 6.97 3.36
N TYR A 85 -6.34 7.59 2.18
CA TYR A 85 -5.33 7.29 1.18
C TYR A 85 -4.45 8.49 0.92
N THR A 86 -3.22 8.20 0.57
CA THR A 86 -2.35 9.15 -0.09
C THR A 86 -1.75 8.52 -1.35
N TYR A 87 -1.33 9.34 -2.29
CA TYR A 87 -0.61 8.91 -3.48
C TYR A 87 0.66 9.72 -3.64
N GLU A 88 1.67 9.10 -4.23
CA GLU A 88 2.92 9.75 -4.57
C GLU A 88 2.76 10.46 -5.93
N ASP A 89 2.93 11.80 -5.95
CA ASP A 89 2.89 12.56 -7.18
C ASP A 89 4.19 12.43 -8.00
N GLU A 90 4.26 13.08 -9.17
CA GLU A 90 5.41 13.01 -10.06
C GLU A 90 6.71 13.57 -9.44
N THR A 91 6.58 14.43 -8.43
CA THR A 91 7.70 15.01 -7.70
C THR A 91 8.14 14.18 -6.50
N GLY A 92 7.47 13.05 -6.23
CA GLY A 92 7.71 12.20 -5.08
C GLY A 92 7.04 12.68 -3.79
N ILE A 93 6.15 13.68 -3.89
CA ILE A 93 5.41 14.21 -2.74
C ILE A 93 4.14 13.41 -2.54
N TRP A 94 3.88 13.02 -1.31
CA TRP A 94 2.65 12.34 -0.92
C TRP A 94 1.51 13.32 -0.75
N ARG A 95 0.37 13.04 -1.38
CA ARG A 95 -0.82 13.89 -1.37
C ARG A 95 -2.05 13.11 -0.96
N GLU A 96 -2.87 13.69 -0.13
CA GLU A 96 -4.15 13.09 0.28
C GLU A 96 -5.14 13.06 -0.88
N ILE A 97 -5.84 11.94 -1.08
CA ILE A 97 -6.76 11.75 -2.21
C ILE A 97 -8.16 12.23 -1.88
N SER A 98 -8.64 11.95 -0.68
CA SER A 98 -9.98 12.32 -0.26
C SER A 98 -10.12 12.29 1.26
N LYS A 99 -10.93 13.23 1.77
CA LYS A 99 -11.52 13.09 3.10
C LYS A 99 -12.84 12.38 2.91
N ARG A 100 -13.00 11.20 3.47
CA ARG A 100 -14.30 10.53 3.51
C ARG A 100 -15.25 11.40 4.33
N PRO A 101 -16.51 11.61 3.90
CA PRO A 101 -17.49 12.20 4.78
C PRO A 101 -17.59 11.34 6.05
N VAL A 102 -17.68 12.01 7.19
CA VAL A 102 -17.79 11.36 8.50
C VAL A 102 -18.95 10.37 8.44
N VAL A 103 -18.63 9.10 8.53
CA VAL A 103 -19.62 8.05 8.72
C VAL A 103 -19.78 7.86 10.21
N PHE A 104 -20.98 7.57 10.69
CA PHE A 104 -21.24 7.31 12.10
C PHE A 104 -20.18 6.37 12.68
N GLU A 105 -19.65 6.75 13.84
CA GLU A 105 -18.66 5.95 14.56
C GLU A 105 -19.24 4.59 14.94
N VAL A 106 -18.92 3.59 14.15
CA VAL A 106 -19.20 2.20 14.49
C VAL A 106 -17.88 1.60 14.92
N GLU A 107 -17.83 1.09 16.13
CA GLU A 107 -16.69 0.37 16.67
C GLU A 107 -16.88 -1.13 16.45
N TYR A 108 -15.89 -1.75 15.86
CA TYR A 108 -15.80 -3.20 15.67
C TYR A 108 -14.71 -3.77 16.57
N VAL A 109 -14.88 -5.01 17.00
CA VAL A 109 -13.87 -5.73 17.78
C VAL A 109 -13.30 -6.85 16.93
N LEU A 110 -11.97 -6.93 16.83
CA LEU A 110 -11.24 -8.04 16.25
C LEU A 110 -10.56 -8.85 17.35
N GLN A 111 -11.00 -10.09 17.55
CA GLN A 111 -10.47 -10.95 18.59
C GLN A 111 -9.03 -11.36 18.30
N HIS A 112 -8.32 -11.72 19.37
CA HIS A 112 -6.99 -12.31 19.21
C HIS A 112 -7.05 -13.59 18.39
N GLY A 113 -6.16 -13.70 17.42
CA GLY A 113 -6.08 -14.85 16.49
C GLY A 113 -6.84 -14.65 15.18
N ASP A 114 -7.74 -13.66 15.12
CA ASP A 114 -8.60 -13.42 13.97
C ASP A 114 -7.99 -12.50 12.92
N LYS A 115 -8.64 -12.51 11.75
CA LYS A 115 -8.35 -11.63 10.62
C LYS A 115 -9.62 -10.97 10.12
N GLN A 116 -9.50 -9.72 9.70
CA GLN A 116 -10.57 -8.95 9.08
C GLN A 116 -10.15 -8.48 7.68
N TYR A 117 -11.04 -8.65 6.71
CA TYR A 117 -10.89 -8.10 5.37
C TYR A 117 -11.56 -6.73 5.32
N LEU A 118 -10.76 -5.71 5.04
CA LEU A 118 -11.19 -4.32 4.93
C LEU A 118 -11.34 -3.97 3.47
N TYR A 119 -12.54 -3.56 3.07
CA TYR A 119 -12.85 -3.17 1.69
C TYR A 119 -12.84 -1.66 1.59
N ALA A 120 -11.91 -1.13 0.83
CA ALA A 120 -11.72 0.30 0.71
C ALA A 120 -11.96 0.77 -0.73
N ASP A 121 -12.86 1.75 -0.90
CA ASP A 121 -13.19 2.30 -2.20
C ASP A 121 -12.03 3.12 -2.76
N LEU A 122 -11.75 2.95 -4.06
CA LEU A 122 -10.78 3.76 -4.77
C LEU A 122 -11.44 5.01 -5.34
N TYR A 123 -11.01 6.17 -4.84
CA TYR A 123 -11.48 7.47 -5.34
C TYR A 123 -10.60 8.03 -6.48
N ARG A 124 -9.42 7.47 -6.66
CA ARG A 124 -8.46 7.84 -7.70
C ARG A 124 -7.89 6.57 -8.33
N ASN A 125 -8.12 6.39 -9.62
CA ASN A 125 -7.73 5.20 -10.35
C ASN A 125 -6.60 5.51 -11.36
N LEU A 126 -5.56 6.19 -10.91
CA LEU A 126 -4.37 6.45 -11.72
C LEU A 126 -3.25 5.48 -11.35
N PRO A 127 -2.43 5.04 -12.32
CA PRO A 127 -1.27 4.23 -12.00
C PRO A 127 -0.31 4.97 -11.08
N GLY A 128 0.29 4.25 -10.14
CA GLY A 128 1.25 4.83 -9.21
C GLY A 128 1.29 4.11 -7.87
N ARG A 129 2.05 4.72 -6.94
CA ARG A 129 2.19 4.24 -5.56
C ARG A 129 1.20 4.95 -4.66
N TYR A 130 0.64 4.16 -3.75
CA TYR A 130 -0.38 4.61 -2.79
C TYR A 130 -0.03 4.13 -1.40
N ARG A 131 -0.48 4.88 -0.40
CA ARG A 131 -0.47 4.50 1.01
C ARG A 131 -1.90 4.46 1.53
N PHE A 132 -2.19 3.43 2.27
CA PHE A 132 -3.44 3.25 2.99
C PHE A 132 -3.16 3.37 4.48
N PHE A 133 -3.96 4.18 5.18
CA PHE A 133 -3.86 4.41 6.61
C PHE A 133 -5.14 3.97 7.28
N PHE A 134 -4.97 3.28 8.39
CA PHE A 134 -6.08 2.71 9.15
C PHE A 134 -5.78 2.76 10.63
N ASP A 135 -6.78 3.21 11.43
CA ASP A 135 -6.64 3.37 12.87
C ASP A 135 -7.17 2.15 13.61
N VAL A 136 -6.40 1.72 14.60
CA VAL A 136 -6.70 0.59 15.47
C VAL A 136 -6.51 1.03 16.92
N TRP A 137 -7.46 0.70 17.76
CA TRP A 137 -7.38 0.98 19.21
C TRP A 137 -7.04 -0.29 19.97
N ARG A 138 -6.08 -0.16 20.85
CA ARG A 138 -5.68 -1.19 21.81
C ARG A 138 -5.70 -0.58 23.21
N TYR A 139 -6.64 -1.00 24.06
CA TYR A 139 -7.02 -0.29 25.27
C TYR A 139 -7.45 1.15 24.96
N ASP A 140 -6.82 2.12 25.59
CA ASP A 140 -7.02 3.57 25.46
C ASP A 140 -6.11 4.24 24.43
N ARG A 141 -5.32 3.46 23.69
CA ARG A 141 -4.33 3.97 22.72
C ARG A 141 -4.74 3.70 21.29
N ASN A 142 -4.67 4.76 20.52
CA ASN A 142 -4.82 4.69 19.06
C ASN A 142 -3.46 4.45 18.40
N TYR A 143 -3.44 3.56 17.39
CA TYR A 143 -2.30 3.28 16.54
C TYR A 143 -2.73 3.41 15.08
N THR A 144 -2.06 4.26 14.34
CA THR A 144 -2.29 4.38 12.90
C THR A 144 -1.39 3.40 12.17
N PHE A 145 -1.98 2.42 11.51
CA PHE A 145 -1.29 1.51 10.62
C PHE A 145 -1.23 2.08 9.21
N MET A 146 -0.09 1.91 8.54
CA MET A 146 0.12 2.32 7.16
C MET A 146 0.68 1.16 6.36
N THR A 147 0.15 0.96 5.16
CA THR A 147 0.71 0.00 4.19
C THR A 147 0.70 0.59 2.79
N GLU A 148 1.61 0.11 1.94
CA GLU A 148 1.75 0.59 0.55
C GLU A 148 1.18 -0.44 -0.44
N PHE A 149 0.64 0.06 -1.55
CA PHE A 149 0.24 -0.73 -2.70
C PHE A 149 0.44 0.07 -4.00
N CYS A 150 0.39 -0.61 -5.14
CA CYS A 150 0.48 0.02 -6.44
C CYS A 150 -0.81 -0.15 -7.24
N LEU A 151 -1.17 0.87 -8.04
CA LEU A 151 -2.13 0.72 -9.12
C LEU A 151 -1.40 0.64 -10.46
N SER A 152 -1.81 -0.29 -11.33
CA SER A 152 -1.24 -0.51 -12.66
C SER A 152 -2.32 -0.58 -13.73
N GLU A 153 -2.02 -0.10 -14.94
CA GLU A 153 -2.88 -0.26 -16.12
C GLU A 153 -2.89 -1.71 -16.64
N SER A 154 -1.85 -2.48 -16.36
CA SER A 154 -1.74 -3.87 -16.75
C SER A 154 -2.80 -4.72 -16.05
N LYS A 155 -3.37 -5.70 -16.75
CA LYS A 155 -4.09 -6.79 -16.10
C LYS A 155 -3.10 -7.46 -15.14
N VAL A 156 -3.34 -7.37 -13.84
CA VAL A 156 -2.67 -8.24 -12.88
C VAL A 156 -3.02 -9.67 -13.34
N ALA A 157 -2.00 -10.44 -13.71
CA ALA A 157 -2.21 -11.84 -14.08
C ALA A 157 -2.80 -12.52 -12.83
N GLY A 158 -4.11 -12.77 -12.88
CA GLY A 158 -4.78 -13.54 -11.86
C GLY A 158 -4.18 -14.94 -11.77
N LYS A 159 -3.91 -15.38 -10.56
CA LYS A 159 -3.62 -16.79 -10.26
C LYS A 159 -4.86 -17.63 -10.48
#